data_c956d4d280b8ca595bc8db15ebbb0c87
#
_entry.id   c956d4d280b8ca595bc8db15ebbb0c87
#
_cell.length_a   1.000
_cell.length_b   1.000
_cell.length_c   1.000
_cell.angle_alpha   90.00
_cell.angle_beta   90.00
_cell.angle_gamma   90.00
#
_symmetry.space_group_name_H-M   'P 1'
#
loop_
_entity.id
_entity.type
_entity.pdbx_description
1 polymer ?
#
loop_
_entity_poly.entity_id
_entity_poly.type
_entity_poly.pdbx_seq_one_letter_code
_entity_poly.pdbx_strand_id
1 'polypeptide(L)'
;MNRTDALFPSLLESNRINQAVWLFTLALIGSLLIAVSAKTKVPMWPVDMSLQTLAILTIGAVFGLKLGLATILLYLAEGALGFPVFQGAPERGIGVAYMVGPTGGYLVGYVLMVAITGWAADRGWWRNPFKIGAAMFVGELILLMFGALWLMYLFGVPQGIAYGVGPFIFPDMLKLALAAGIVSVLGNVVRSRLQ
;
A
#
# COMPACT_ATOMS: atom_id res chain seq x y z
N MET A 1 -12.33 15.65 -20.84
CA MET A 1 -11.48 16.53 -20.02
C MET A 1 -11.12 15.77 -18.73
N ASN A 2 -10.11 14.87 -18.81
CA ASN A 2 -9.66 14.03 -17.71
C ASN A 2 -8.24 14.49 -17.30
N ARG A 3 -8.17 15.61 -16.59
CA ARG A 3 -6.97 15.91 -15.81
C ARG A 3 -7.15 15.16 -14.48
N THR A 4 -6.46 14.05 -14.34
CA THR A 4 -6.22 13.45 -13.03
C THR A 4 -5.51 14.51 -12.18
N ASP A 5 -6.13 14.94 -11.10
CA ASP A 5 -5.56 15.87 -10.11
C ASP A 5 -4.44 15.19 -9.29
N ALA A 6 -3.73 14.22 -9.89
CA ALA A 6 -2.57 13.58 -9.31
C ALA A 6 -1.49 14.63 -9.02
N LEU A 7 -0.72 14.40 -7.96
CA LEU A 7 0.33 15.32 -7.47
C LEU A 7 1.42 15.67 -8.52
N PHE A 8 1.49 14.93 -9.65
CA PHE A 8 2.52 15.10 -10.68
C PHE A 8 1.97 15.19 -12.11
N PRO A 9 1.09 16.16 -12.46
CA PRO A 9 0.58 16.27 -13.83
C PRO A 9 1.65 16.71 -14.85
N SER A 10 2.66 17.47 -14.43
CA SER A 10 3.68 18.05 -15.30
C SER A 10 4.70 17.04 -15.85
N LEU A 11 4.79 15.85 -15.28
CA LEU A 11 5.70 14.80 -15.75
C LEU A 11 5.15 14.01 -16.96
N LEU A 12 3.91 14.29 -17.37
CA LEU A 12 3.19 13.55 -18.41
C LEU A 12 3.25 14.18 -19.80
N GLU A 13 3.90 15.33 -19.99
CA GLU A 13 3.97 16.04 -21.28
C GLU A 13 5.15 15.61 -22.18
N SER A 14 5.91 14.59 -21.79
CA SER A 14 7.02 14.04 -22.56
C SER A 14 6.55 13.03 -23.61
N ASN A 15 7.41 12.75 -24.61
CA ASN A 15 7.19 11.73 -25.63
C ASN A 15 6.71 10.40 -25.00
N ARG A 16 5.75 9.70 -25.61
CA ARG A 16 5.07 8.52 -25.06
C ARG A 16 6.03 7.44 -24.54
N ILE A 17 7.17 7.24 -25.18
CA ILE A 17 8.19 6.27 -24.76
C ILE A 17 8.85 6.73 -23.46
N ASN A 18 9.23 8.01 -23.37
CA ASN A 18 9.83 8.57 -22.15
C ASN A 18 8.84 8.55 -20.98
N GLN A 19 7.56 8.77 -21.26
CA GLN A 19 6.50 8.69 -20.25
C GLN A 19 6.35 7.26 -19.70
N ALA A 20 6.33 6.24 -20.55
CA ALA A 20 6.23 4.85 -20.12
C ALA A 20 7.44 4.41 -19.27
N VAL A 21 8.64 4.77 -19.68
CA VAL A 21 9.89 4.51 -18.94
C VAL A 21 9.83 5.19 -17.58
N TRP A 22 9.39 6.46 -17.53
CA TRP A 22 9.29 7.20 -16.28
C TRP A 22 8.27 6.59 -15.31
N LEU A 23 7.07 6.23 -15.80
CA LEU A 23 6.04 5.58 -14.98
C LEU A 23 6.51 4.21 -14.45
N PHE A 24 7.21 3.43 -15.28
CA PHE A 24 7.80 2.16 -14.86
C PHE A 24 8.86 2.37 -13.77
N THR A 25 9.73 3.36 -13.94
CA THR A 25 10.76 3.71 -12.95
C THR A 25 10.14 4.12 -11.62
N LEU A 26 9.07 4.93 -11.64
CA LEU A 26 8.34 5.31 -10.43
C LEU A 26 7.68 4.09 -9.77
N ALA A 27 7.07 3.20 -10.55
CA ALA A 27 6.48 1.97 -10.02
C ALA A 27 7.55 1.08 -9.37
N LEU A 28 8.72 0.97 -9.98
CA LEU A 28 9.85 0.20 -9.43
C LEU A 28 10.39 0.81 -8.13
N ILE A 29 10.56 2.13 -8.08
CA ILE A 29 10.98 2.84 -6.86
C ILE A 29 9.92 2.63 -5.75
N GLY A 30 8.64 2.74 -6.09
CA GLY A 30 7.54 2.49 -5.16
C GLY A 30 7.53 1.04 -4.65
N SER A 31 7.73 0.06 -5.52
CA SER A 31 7.84 -1.36 -5.15
C SER A 31 9.02 -1.61 -4.20
N LEU A 32 10.19 -1.05 -4.49
CA LEU A 32 11.36 -1.14 -3.61
C LEU A 32 11.10 -0.49 -2.25
N LEU A 33 10.39 0.65 -2.20
CA LEU A 33 10.02 1.30 -0.95
C LEU A 33 9.08 0.41 -0.13
N ILE A 34 8.11 -0.25 -0.75
CA ILE A 34 7.23 -1.23 -0.09
C ILE A 34 8.07 -2.39 0.44
N ALA A 35 9.00 -2.94 -0.34
CA ALA A 35 9.85 -4.05 0.05
C ALA A 35 10.75 -3.70 1.26
N VAL A 36 11.39 -2.53 1.26
CA VAL A 36 12.19 -2.04 2.40
C VAL A 36 11.32 -1.86 3.64
N SER A 37 10.15 -1.24 3.50
CA SER A 37 9.19 -1.05 4.58
C SER A 37 8.66 -2.38 5.14
N ALA A 38 8.51 -3.40 4.30
CA ALA A 38 8.14 -4.76 4.70
C ALA A 38 9.22 -5.42 5.56
N LYS A 39 10.50 -5.11 5.34
CA LYS A 39 11.61 -5.64 6.15
C LYS A 39 11.78 -4.92 7.48
N THR A 40 11.25 -3.72 7.63
CA THR A 40 11.20 -3.00 8.90
C THR A 40 10.01 -3.51 9.70
N LYS A 41 10.23 -4.54 10.51
CA LYS A 41 9.16 -5.31 11.17
C LYS A 41 9.46 -5.63 12.63
N VAL A 42 8.38 -5.81 13.41
CA VAL A 42 8.38 -6.49 14.70
C VAL A 42 7.94 -7.92 14.46
N PRO A 43 8.78 -8.93 14.74
CA PRO A 43 8.44 -10.33 14.53
C PRO A 43 7.26 -10.75 15.42
N MET A 44 6.24 -11.34 14.81
CA MET A 44 5.07 -11.88 15.48
C MET A 44 4.64 -13.19 14.80
N TRP A 45 3.76 -13.93 15.43
CA TRP A 45 3.18 -15.13 14.84
C TRP A 45 1.65 -15.01 14.82
N PRO A 46 0.97 -15.41 13.75
CA PRO A 46 1.46 -15.94 12.47
C PRO A 46 1.87 -14.88 11.45
N VAL A 47 1.58 -13.60 11.70
CA VAL A 47 1.85 -12.47 10.78
C VAL A 47 2.64 -11.40 11.51
N ASP A 48 3.78 -11.01 10.94
CA ASP A 48 4.62 -9.93 11.48
C ASP A 48 3.95 -8.56 11.33
N MET A 49 4.23 -7.66 12.25
CA MET A 49 3.86 -6.25 12.13
C MET A 49 4.99 -5.49 11.45
N SER A 50 4.72 -4.80 10.35
CA SER A 50 5.73 -4.04 9.60
C SER A 50 5.29 -2.63 9.27
N LEU A 51 6.21 -1.80 8.74
CA LEU A 51 5.89 -0.47 8.21
C LEU A 51 5.26 -0.52 6.81
N GLN A 52 4.99 -1.70 6.28
CA GLN A 52 4.51 -1.90 4.92
C GLN A 52 3.18 -1.17 4.64
N THR A 53 2.22 -1.23 5.57
CA THR A 53 0.93 -0.53 5.44
C THR A 53 1.11 0.98 5.31
N LEU A 54 2.02 1.59 6.08
CA LEU A 54 2.36 3.01 5.95
C LEU A 54 2.84 3.36 4.53
N ALA A 55 3.76 2.57 3.99
CA ALA A 55 4.29 2.78 2.65
C ALA A 55 3.20 2.64 1.58
N ILE A 56 2.36 1.59 1.67
CA ILE A 56 1.31 1.31 0.70
C ILE A 56 0.23 2.39 0.72
N LEU A 57 -0.23 2.85 1.89
CA LEU A 57 -1.17 3.96 2.04
C LEU A 57 -0.62 5.25 1.42
N THR A 58 0.64 5.55 1.70
CA THR A 58 1.32 6.75 1.17
C THR A 58 1.45 6.66 -0.36
N ILE A 59 1.89 5.52 -0.89
CA ILE A 59 2.04 5.29 -2.35
C ILE A 59 0.68 5.41 -3.04
N GLY A 60 -0.37 4.77 -2.52
CA GLY A 60 -1.72 4.88 -3.08
C GLY A 60 -2.18 6.34 -3.19
N ALA A 61 -1.97 7.11 -2.13
CA ALA A 61 -2.38 8.52 -2.08
C ALA A 61 -1.51 9.46 -2.93
N VAL A 62 -0.22 9.18 -3.07
CA VAL A 62 0.73 10.02 -3.84
C VAL A 62 0.69 9.68 -5.33
N PHE A 63 0.63 8.41 -5.67
CA PHE A 63 0.68 7.94 -7.07
C PHE A 63 -0.71 7.93 -7.74
N GLY A 64 -1.78 7.96 -6.95
CA GLY A 64 -3.14 7.83 -7.46
C GLY A 64 -3.47 6.39 -7.86
N LEU A 65 -4.66 6.21 -8.45
CA LEU A 65 -5.22 4.89 -8.73
C LEU A 65 -4.37 4.06 -9.71
N LYS A 66 -4.04 4.64 -10.87
CA LYS A 66 -3.40 3.86 -11.95
C LYS A 66 -1.97 3.46 -11.62
N LEU A 67 -1.13 4.44 -11.23
CA LEU A 67 0.27 4.18 -10.91
C LEU A 67 0.39 3.43 -9.58
N GLY A 68 -0.44 3.73 -8.60
CA GLY A 68 -0.50 3.00 -7.33
C GLY A 68 -0.82 1.51 -7.54
N LEU A 69 -1.85 1.20 -8.35
CA LEU A 69 -2.16 -0.19 -8.71
C LEU A 69 -1.02 -0.85 -9.47
N ALA A 70 -0.42 -0.17 -10.45
CA ALA A 70 0.74 -0.72 -11.16
C ALA A 70 1.89 -1.05 -10.20
N THR A 71 2.15 -0.17 -9.22
CA THR A 71 3.19 -0.35 -8.22
C THR A 71 2.93 -1.57 -7.32
N ILE A 72 1.72 -1.70 -6.77
CA ILE A 72 1.42 -2.83 -5.88
C ILE A 72 1.39 -4.15 -6.65
N LEU A 73 0.88 -4.16 -7.88
CA LEU A 73 0.89 -5.36 -8.73
C LEU A 73 2.32 -5.76 -9.12
N LEU A 74 3.21 -4.80 -9.41
CA LEU A 74 4.62 -5.05 -9.63
C LEU A 74 5.28 -5.69 -8.40
N TYR A 75 5.07 -5.11 -7.20
CA TYR A 75 5.55 -5.66 -5.94
C TYR A 75 5.09 -7.11 -5.72
N LEU A 76 3.80 -7.40 -5.99
CA LEU A 76 3.27 -8.77 -5.88
C LEU A 76 3.86 -9.71 -6.92
N ALA A 77 4.09 -9.23 -8.15
CA ALA A 77 4.73 -10.00 -9.22
C ALA A 77 6.19 -10.32 -8.88
N GLU A 78 6.96 -9.35 -8.37
CA GLU A 78 8.33 -9.56 -7.88
C GLU A 78 8.35 -10.67 -6.80
N GLY A 79 7.45 -10.58 -5.83
CA GLY A 79 7.33 -11.59 -4.79
C GLY A 79 6.91 -12.97 -5.32
N ALA A 80 5.97 -13.04 -6.28
CA ALA A 80 5.53 -14.28 -6.92
C ALA A 80 6.67 -14.96 -7.71
N LEU A 81 7.54 -14.16 -8.33
CA LEU A 81 8.73 -14.63 -9.04
C LEU A 81 9.84 -15.13 -8.10
N GLY A 82 9.67 -15.03 -6.79
CA GLY A 82 10.60 -15.55 -5.80
C GLY A 82 11.59 -14.52 -5.26
N PHE A 83 11.49 -13.23 -5.64
CA PHE A 83 12.27 -12.20 -4.97
C PHE A 83 11.84 -12.07 -3.50
N PRO A 84 12.78 -11.95 -2.55
CA PRO A 84 12.48 -11.91 -1.12
C PRO A 84 11.93 -10.55 -0.66
N VAL A 85 10.95 -10.00 -1.37
CA VAL A 85 10.36 -8.67 -1.12
C VAL A 85 9.32 -8.68 0.00
N PHE A 86 8.68 -9.83 0.27
CA PHE A 86 7.67 -9.95 1.31
C PHE A 86 8.27 -9.89 2.71
N GLN A 87 7.47 -9.46 3.68
CA GLN A 87 7.92 -9.23 5.08
C GLN A 87 8.48 -10.47 5.76
N GLY A 88 7.95 -11.66 5.48
CA GLY A 88 8.40 -12.93 6.04
C GLY A 88 9.37 -13.72 5.15
N ALA A 89 9.72 -13.20 3.97
CA ALA A 89 10.65 -13.87 3.07
C ALA A 89 12.11 -13.53 3.44
N PRO A 90 13.05 -14.49 3.33
CA PRO A 90 12.82 -15.87 2.89
C PRO A 90 12.41 -16.84 4.02
N GLU A 91 12.41 -16.45 5.30
CA GLU A 91 12.28 -17.33 6.47
C GLU A 91 10.96 -18.10 6.49
N ARG A 92 9.88 -17.51 5.97
CA ARG A 92 8.53 -18.12 5.87
C ARG A 92 8.16 -18.56 4.46
N GLY A 93 9.17 -18.72 3.59
CA GLY A 93 9.02 -19.09 2.20
C GLY A 93 9.17 -17.93 1.23
N ILE A 94 9.18 -18.24 -0.06
CA ILE A 94 9.32 -17.31 -1.19
C ILE A 94 8.31 -17.66 -2.28
N GLY A 95 8.12 -16.73 -3.20
CA GLY A 95 7.26 -16.96 -4.36
C GLY A 95 5.79 -17.16 -3.99
N VAL A 96 5.10 -17.90 -4.83
CA VAL A 96 3.69 -18.25 -4.65
C VAL A 96 3.43 -19.01 -3.35
N ALA A 97 4.39 -19.81 -2.88
CA ALA A 97 4.26 -20.54 -1.62
C ALA A 97 4.08 -19.59 -0.41
N TYR A 98 4.79 -18.45 -0.40
CA TYR A 98 4.57 -17.40 0.58
C TYR A 98 3.17 -16.78 0.47
N MET A 99 2.70 -16.53 -0.77
CA MET A 99 1.42 -15.85 -1.03
C MET A 99 0.20 -16.65 -0.57
N VAL A 100 0.30 -17.99 -0.53
CA VAL A 100 -0.76 -18.87 0.02
C VAL A 100 -0.60 -19.14 1.52
N GLY A 101 0.45 -18.61 2.14
CA GLY A 101 0.68 -18.67 3.58
C GLY A 101 -0.21 -17.70 4.38
N PRO A 102 0.07 -17.51 5.70
CA PRO A 102 -0.77 -16.72 6.61
C PRO A 102 -1.00 -15.26 6.17
N THR A 103 -0.09 -14.68 5.38
CA THR A 103 -0.19 -13.30 4.88
C THR A 103 -1.01 -13.15 3.60
N GLY A 104 -1.45 -14.26 2.98
CA GLY A 104 -2.09 -14.23 1.65
C GLY A 104 -3.30 -13.31 1.55
N GLY A 105 -4.18 -13.32 2.54
CA GLY A 105 -5.35 -12.43 2.56
C GLY A 105 -4.98 -10.95 2.61
N TYR A 106 -3.91 -10.61 3.34
CA TYR A 106 -3.41 -9.22 3.38
C TYR A 106 -2.84 -8.77 2.05
N LEU A 107 -2.21 -9.66 1.27
CA LEU A 107 -1.69 -9.31 -0.06
C LEU A 107 -2.82 -8.90 -1.01
N VAL A 108 -3.97 -9.59 -0.95
CA VAL A 108 -5.19 -9.19 -1.68
C VAL A 108 -5.71 -7.86 -1.14
N GLY A 109 -5.78 -7.71 0.17
CA GLY A 109 -6.21 -6.48 0.84
C GLY A 109 -5.38 -5.25 0.44
N TYR A 110 -4.07 -5.38 0.22
CA TYR A 110 -3.21 -4.29 -0.23
C TYR A 110 -3.61 -3.73 -1.59
N VAL A 111 -4.03 -4.58 -2.53
CA VAL A 111 -4.50 -4.12 -3.85
C VAL A 111 -5.75 -3.26 -3.70
N LEU A 112 -6.71 -3.71 -2.88
CA LEU A 112 -7.95 -2.98 -2.63
C LEU A 112 -7.70 -1.68 -1.87
N MET A 113 -6.82 -1.70 -0.87
CA MET A 113 -6.42 -0.52 -0.11
C MET A 113 -5.81 0.55 -1.01
N VAL A 114 -4.90 0.18 -1.92
CA VAL A 114 -4.32 1.09 -2.93
C VAL A 114 -5.39 1.61 -3.88
N ALA A 115 -6.32 0.76 -4.32
CA ALA A 115 -7.40 1.17 -5.21
C ALA A 115 -8.27 2.27 -4.58
N ILE A 116 -8.63 2.11 -3.30
CA ILE A 116 -9.47 3.08 -2.57
C ILE A 116 -8.71 4.38 -2.31
N THR A 117 -7.49 4.30 -1.77
CA THR A 117 -6.69 5.48 -1.45
C THR A 117 -6.28 6.25 -2.71
N GLY A 118 -5.91 5.55 -3.78
CA GLY A 118 -5.57 6.14 -5.07
C GLY A 118 -6.78 6.78 -5.76
N TRP A 119 -7.94 6.12 -5.70
CA TRP A 119 -9.20 6.69 -6.20
C TRP A 119 -9.58 7.98 -5.46
N ALA A 120 -9.42 8.03 -4.16
CA ALA A 120 -9.66 9.23 -3.36
C ALA A 120 -8.64 10.34 -3.69
N ALA A 121 -7.38 9.98 -3.88
CA ALA A 121 -6.32 10.90 -4.25
C ALA A 121 -6.58 11.55 -5.62
N ASP A 122 -6.98 10.76 -6.64
CA ASP A 122 -7.34 11.26 -7.98
C ASP A 122 -8.53 12.24 -7.96
N ARG A 123 -9.32 12.26 -6.87
CA ARG A 123 -10.40 13.24 -6.61
C ARG A 123 -9.94 14.45 -5.80
N GLY A 124 -8.63 14.58 -5.56
CA GLY A 124 -8.07 15.71 -4.82
C GLY A 124 -8.29 15.63 -3.30
N TRP A 125 -8.68 14.47 -2.74
CA TRP A 125 -8.90 14.31 -1.30
C TRP A 125 -7.62 14.48 -0.48
N TRP A 126 -6.45 14.30 -1.10
CA TRP A 126 -5.15 14.54 -0.49
C TRP A 126 -4.97 15.99 0.03
N ARG A 127 -5.76 16.96 -0.49
CA ARG A 127 -5.76 18.36 -0.05
C ARG A 127 -6.34 18.55 1.35
N ASN A 128 -7.07 17.56 1.86
CA ASN A 128 -7.67 17.58 3.18
C ASN A 128 -7.28 16.30 3.93
N PRO A 129 -6.51 16.42 5.06
CA PRO A 129 -6.02 15.27 5.80
C PRO A 129 -7.14 14.37 6.35
N PHE A 130 -8.29 14.95 6.68
CA PHE A 130 -9.43 14.17 7.17
C PHE A 130 -10.10 13.36 6.05
N LYS A 131 -10.20 13.92 4.83
CA LYS A 131 -10.79 13.21 3.69
C LYS A 131 -9.90 12.05 3.25
N ILE A 132 -8.59 12.32 3.06
CA ILE A 132 -7.66 11.25 2.66
C ILE A 132 -7.51 10.23 3.80
N GLY A 133 -7.48 10.66 5.05
CA GLY A 133 -7.49 9.78 6.22
C GLY A 133 -8.71 8.87 6.28
N ALA A 134 -9.90 9.37 5.94
CA ALA A 134 -11.12 8.55 5.86
C ALA A 134 -11.02 7.48 4.75
N ALA A 135 -10.48 7.82 3.58
CA ALA A 135 -10.24 6.82 2.52
C ALA A 135 -9.20 5.78 2.94
N MET A 136 -8.12 6.20 3.60
CA MET A 136 -7.11 5.32 4.16
C MET A 136 -7.71 4.39 5.22
N PHE A 137 -8.58 4.90 6.08
CA PHE A 137 -9.27 4.12 7.10
C PHE A 137 -10.16 3.03 6.50
N VAL A 138 -10.94 3.36 5.46
CA VAL A 138 -11.73 2.36 4.73
C VAL A 138 -10.83 1.31 4.08
N GLY A 139 -9.73 1.73 3.47
CA GLY A 139 -8.73 0.82 2.90
C GLY A 139 -8.14 -0.13 3.94
N GLU A 140 -7.82 0.38 5.13
CA GLU A 140 -7.29 -0.39 6.25
C GLU A 140 -8.31 -1.41 6.78
N LEU A 141 -9.57 -1.02 6.93
CA LEU A 141 -10.63 -1.94 7.33
C LEU A 141 -10.77 -3.11 6.34
N ILE A 142 -10.69 -2.83 5.05
CA ILE A 142 -10.73 -3.87 4.02
C ILE A 142 -9.50 -4.77 4.09
N LEU A 143 -8.31 -4.19 4.29
CA LEU A 143 -7.08 -4.95 4.49
C LEU A 143 -7.22 -5.94 5.65
N LEU A 144 -7.63 -5.46 6.82
CA LEU A 144 -7.81 -6.27 8.02
C LEU A 144 -8.91 -7.33 7.84
N MET A 145 -9.99 -6.97 7.14
CA MET A 145 -11.07 -7.90 6.83
C MET A 145 -10.57 -9.08 5.99
N PHE A 146 -9.86 -8.83 4.87
CA PHE A 146 -9.33 -9.89 4.03
C PHE A 146 -8.25 -10.71 4.74
N GLY A 147 -7.38 -10.06 5.52
CA GLY A 147 -6.39 -10.74 6.35
C GLY A 147 -7.02 -11.66 7.38
N ALA A 148 -8.02 -11.16 8.14
CA ALA A 148 -8.72 -11.94 9.14
C ALA A 148 -9.51 -13.11 8.54
N LEU A 149 -10.26 -12.88 7.45
CA LEU A 149 -11.00 -13.95 6.76
C LEU A 149 -10.07 -15.07 6.28
N TRP A 150 -8.90 -14.71 5.77
CA TRP A 150 -7.91 -15.68 5.35
C TRP A 150 -7.33 -16.48 6.53
N LEU A 151 -7.00 -15.80 7.63
CA LEU A 151 -6.53 -16.47 8.85
C LEU A 151 -7.63 -17.33 9.51
N MET A 152 -8.90 -16.91 9.45
CA MET A 152 -10.02 -17.74 9.90
C MET A 152 -10.12 -19.03 9.07
N TYR A 153 -9.89 -18.96 7.78
CA TYR A 153 -9.87 -20.14 6.91
C TYR A 153 -8.71 -21.09 7.27
N LEU A 154 -7.53 -20.55 7.58
CA LEU A 154 -6.35 -21.37 7.88
C LEU A 154 -6.32 -21.93 9.30
N PHE A 155 -6.76 -21.17 10.31
CA PHE A 155 -6.56 -21.47 11.73
C PHE A 155 -7.86 -21.54 12.55
N GLY A 156 -9.01 -21.28 11.93
CA GLY A 156 -10.30 -21.19 12.60
C GLY A 156 -10.67 -19.77 13.07
N VAL A 157 -11.96 -19.56 13.35
CA VAL A 157 -12.54 -18.24 13.61
C VAL A 157 -11.91 -17.51 14.81
N PRO A 158 -11.74 -18.15 16.00
CA PRO A 158 -11.18 -17.45 17.16
C PRO A 158 -9.76 -16.96 16.92
N GLN A 159 -8.92 -17.79 16.30
CA GLN A 159 -7.52 -17.47 16.00
C GLN A 159 -7.42 -16.41 14.89
N GLY A 160 -8.28 -16.48 13.87
CA GLY A 160 -8.32 -15.51 12.79
C GLY A 160 -8.61 -14.10 13.29
N ILE A 161 -9.54 -13.95 14.25
CA ILE A 161 -9.82 -12.64 14.87
C ILE A 161 -8.66 -12.21 15.78
N ALA A 162 -8.21 -13.10 16.67
CA ALA A 162 -7.19 -12.78 17.65
C ALA A 162 -5.87 -12.36 17.01
N TYR A 163 -5.44 -13.05 15.96
CA TYR A 163 -4.14 -12.82 15.31
C TYR A 163 -4.26 -11.89 14.09
N GLY A 164 -5.43 -11.82 13.44
CA GLY A 164 -5.61 -11.09 12.20
C GLY A 164 -6.03 -9.64 12.37
N VAL A 165 -6.58 -9.28 13.53
CA VAL A 165 -7.11 -7.92 13.78
C VAL A 165 -6.48 -7.30 15.03
N GLY A 166 -6.56 -8.00 16.15
CA GLY A 166 -6.18 -7.45 17.47
C GLY A 166 -4.84 -6.73 17.51
N PRO A 167 -3.74 -7.37 17.10
CA PRO A 167 -2.40 -6.77 17.17
C PRO A 167 -2.19 -5.57 16.25
N PHE A 168 -3.01 -5.42 15.20
CA PHE A 168 -2.82 -4.43 14.15
C PHE A 168 -3.59 -3.14 14.40
N ILE A 169 -4.70 -3.16 15.15
CA ILE A 169 -5.60 -2.00 15.33
C ILE A 169 -4.83 -0.74 15.73
N PHE A 170 -4.11 -0.79 16.85
CA PHE A 170 -3.42 0.40 17.36
C PHE A 170 -2.24 0.85 16.49
N PRO A 171 -1.31 -0.04 16.08
CA PRO A 171 -0.20 0.35 15.21
C PRO A 171 -0.64 0.86 13.84
N ASP A 172 -1.67 0.27 13.26
CA ASP A 172 -2.14 0.66 11.93
C ASP A 172 -2.90 1.99 11.97
N MET A 173 -3.61 2.30 13.05
CA MET A 173 -4.17 3.65 13.26
C MET A 173 -3.08 4.72 13.33
N LEU A 174 -1.95 4.44 14.00
CA LEU A 174 -0.82 5.35 14.04
C LEU A 174 -0.18 5.52 12.65
N LYS A 175 0.04 4.44 11.93
CA LYS A 175 0.59 4.47 10.56
C LYS A 175 -0.33 5.25 9.61
N LEU A 176 -1.64 5.05 9.73
CA LEU A 176 -2.64 5.77 8.95
C LEU A 176 -2.58 7.28 9.22
N ALA A 177 -2.53 7.69 10.49
CA ALA A 177 -2.40 9.10 10.87
C ALA A 177 -1.11 9.71 10.31
N LEU A 178 0.00 8.99 10.38
CA LEU A 178 1.29 9.39 9.80
C LEU A 178 1.19 9.49 8.27
N ALA A 179 0.60 8.51 7.59
CA ALA A 179 0.41 8.53 6.13
C ALA A 179 -0.42 9.75 5.70
N ALA A 180 -1.55 10.01 6.37
CA ALA A 180 -2.40 11.16 6.07
C ALA A 180 -1.67 12.49 6.28
N GLY A 181 -0.86 12.59 7.34
CA GLY A 181 0.00 13.75 7.60
C GLY A 181 1.06 13.94 6.52
N ILE A 182 1.82 12.91 6.18
CA ILE A 182 2.85 12.93 5.13
C ILE A 182 2.25 13.38 3.80
N VAL A 183 1.15 12.78 3.39
CA VAL A 183 0.49 13.10 2.12
C VAL A 183 0.00 14.55 2.08
N SER A 184 -0.56 15.05 3.18
CA SER A 184 -1.03 16.43 3.27
C SER A 184 0.11 17.44 3.22
N VAL A 185 1.24 17.15 3.87
CA VAL A 185 2.44 18.01 3.83
C VAL A 185 3.05 18.02 2.43
N LEU A 186 3.24 16.83 1.82
CA LEU A 186 3.74 16.72 0.45
C LEU A 186 2.87 17.47 -0.55
N GLY A 187 1.56 17.33 -0.43
CA GLY A 187 0.59 18.03 -1.26
C GLY A 187 0.69 19.55 -1.14
N ASN A 188 0.85 20.07 0.06
CA ASN A 188 1.03 21.51 0.28
C ASN A 188 2.36 22.04 -0.29
N VAL A 189 3.46 21.27 -0.13
CA VAL A 189 4.77 21.64 -0.68
C VAL A 189 4.73 21.67 -2.22
N VAL A 190 4.13 20.67 -2.86
CA VAL A 190 3.99 20.64 -4.31
C VAL A 190 3.16 21.82 -4.81
N ARG A 191 2.05 22.12 -4.13
CA ARG A 191 1.20 23.26 -4.48
C ARG A 191 1.92 24.61 -4.39
N SER A 192 2.73 24.84 -3.35
CA SER A 192 3.48 26.09 -3.16
C SER A 192 4.59 26.30 -4.20
N ARG A 193 5.02 25.25 -4.89
CA ARG A 193 6.02 25.33 -5.96
C ARG A 193 5.43 25.55 -7.34
N LEU A 194 4.11 25.34 -7.49
CA LEU A 194 3.39 25.49 -8.77
C LEU A 194 2.62 26.83 -8.85
N GLN A 195 2.62 27.63 -7.80
CA GLN A 195 2.15 29.02 -7.75
C GLN A 195 3.31 30.01 -7.87
#